data_381f3f72af0656e63ba51917cab91814
#
_entry.id   381f3f72af0656e63ba51917cab91814
#
_cell.length_a   1.000
_cell.length_b   1.000
_cell.length_c   1.000
_cell.angle_alpha   90.00
_cell.angle_beta   90.00
_cell.angle_gamma   90.00
#
_symmetry.space_group_name_H-M   'P 1'
#
loop_
_entity.id
_entity.type
_entity.pdbx_description
1 polymer ?
#
loop_
_entity_poly.entity_id
_entity_poly.type
_entity_poly.pdbx_seq_one_letter_code
_entity_poly.pdbx_strand_id
1 'polypeptide(L)'
;STFLDYYNTGKVFGLFLTSGVIGSADATMDRLNATAAILRKRYKFRGYIHLKIIPGSSDAAVEQSLSLASAVSLNIETPGAEFFKTLSNKKNYERDIIEPLKLISRLTDRGAKYEGVKHTTQFIVGAAGETDKNIIHYTAALYDRLKTHRVYFSSYQKGLGDPSLPGERDISASPDETFVREHRLYQIDFLFRKYGFEEQDIIFGENGNLSLSADPKELWAKNHPEFFPVGVNSASKYELLRVPGLGPITVNRILKMRKESRISSIETLGKFTKLLEKAAKYLRF
;
A
#
# COMPACT_ATOMS: atom_id res chain seq x y z
N SER A 1 2.99 12.90 30.02
CA SER A 1 2.01 13.28 28.97
C SER A 1 1.09 12.09 28.70
N THR A 2 -0.13 12.34 28.35
CA THR A 2 -1.18 11.32 28.11
C THR A 2 -0.70 10.19 27.17
N PHE A 3 0.05 10.51 26.12
CA PHE A 3 0.63 9.51 25.23
C PHE A 3 1.57 8.54 25.94
N LEU A 4 2.52 9.09 26.73
CA LEU A 4 3.50 8.24 27.45
C LEU A 4 2.81 7.37 28.52
N ASP A 5 1.77 7.89 29.18
CA ASP A 5 0.98 7.13 30.15
C ASP A 5 0.27 5.96 29.49
N TYR A 6 -0.31 6.16 28.30
CA TYR A 6 -0.93 5.09 27.51
C TYR A 6 0.10 4.08 26.98
N TYR A 7 1.26 4.54 26.55
CA TYR A 7 2.33 3.66 26.10
C TYR A 7 2.87 2.80 27.24
N ASN A 8 3.17 3.40 28.40
CA ASN A 8 3.69 2.69 29.56
C ASN A 8 2.68 1.69 30.17
N THR A 9 1.40 1.94 29.99
CA THR A 9 0.32 1.01 30.39
C THR A 9 -0.07 0.01 29.32
N GLY A 10 0.66 -0.04 28.19
CA GLY A 10 0.41 -0.99 27.09
C GLY A 10 -0.85 -0.73 26.27
N LYS A 11 -1.49 0.43 26.43
CA LYS A 11 -2.72 0.80 25.70
C LYS A 11 -2.46 1.21 24.25
N VAL A 12 -1.25 1.67 23.93
CA VAL A 12 -0.82 2.04 22.57
C VAL A 12 0.58 1.52 22.29
N PHE A 13 0.90 1.21 21.02
CA PHE A 13 2.20 0.68 20.60
C PHE A 13 3.14 1.73 20.02
N GLY A 14 2.64 2.92 19.71
CA GLY A 14 3.40 3.98 19.09
C GLY A 14 2.57 5.23 18.85
N LEU A 15 3.17 6.20 18.19
CA LEU A 15 2.58 7.48 17.91
C LEU A 15 2.59 7.77 16.41
N PHE A 16 1.44 8.19 15.88
CA PHE A 16 1.31 8.78 14.56
C PHE A 16 1.08 10.29 14.73
N LEU A 17 2.01 11.10 14.22
CA LEU A 17 1.94 12.55 14.26
C LEU A 17 1.58 13.10 12.88
N THR A 18 0.48 13.81 12.82
CA THR A 18 -0.02 14.51 11.65
C THR A 18 -0.63 15.85 12.06
N SER A 19 -0.73 16.77 11.12
CA SER A 19 -1.39 18.05 11.30
C SER A 19 -1.94 18.56 9.98
N GLY A 20 -2.95 19.42 10.03
CA GLY A 20 -3.23 20.36 8.95
C GLY A 20 -2.12 21.42 8.88
N VAL A 21 -2.07 22.14 7.76
CA VAL A 21 -1.07 23.21 7.57
C VAL A 21 -1.36 24.39 8.48
N ILE A 22 -0.39 24.77 9.29
CA ILE A 22 -0.45 25.91 10.22
C ILE A 22 0.60 26.93 9.78
N GLY A 23 0.16 28.02 9.14
CA GLY A 23 1.05 29.01 8.54
C GLY A 23 1.67 28.50 7.24
N SER A 24 2.85 27.87 7.31
CA SER A 24 3.53 27.26 6.17
C SER A 24 3.77 25.76 6.39
N ALA A 25 4.18 25.06 5.33
CA ALA A 25 4.57 23.66 5.41
C ALA A 25 5.73 23.47 6.40
N ASP A 26 6.78 24.29 6.30
CA ASP A 26 7.94 24.22 7.18
C ASP A 26 7.59 24.55 8.64
N ALA A 27 6.80 25.63 8.90
CA ALA A 27 6.36 25.94 10.25
C ALA A 27 5.54 24.82 10.90
N THR A 28 4.78 24.08 10.09
CA THR A 28 4.03 22.91 10.54
C THR A 28 4.98 21.74 10.84
N MET A 29 5.94 21.48 9.95
CA MET A 29 6.95 20.43 10.16
C MET A 29 7.84 20.72 11.38
N ASP A 30 8.22 21.98 11.63
CA ASP A 30 8.97 22.37 12.82
C ASP A 30 8.26 21.95 14.11
N ARG A 31 6.94 22.14 14.18
CA ARG A 31 6.14 21.71 15.35
C ARG A 31 6.06 20.19 15.48
N LEU A 32 5.85 19.47 14.37
CA LEU A 32 5.82 18.00 14.36
C LEU A 32 7.18 17.45 14.76
N ASN A 33 8.26 17.96 14.17
CA ASN A 33 9.64 17.57 14.47
C ASN A 33 10.03 17.91 15.91
N ALA A 34 9.68 19.09 16.41
CA ALA A 34 9.93 19.46 17.82
C ALA A 34 9.22 18.50 18.78
N THR A 35 7.97 18.13 18.49
CA THR A 35 7.22 17.15 19.30
C THR A 35 7.92 15.79 19.32
N ALA A 36 8.33 15.28 18.16
CA ALA A 36 9.07 14.02 18.06
C ALA A 36 10.45 14.11 18.78
N ALA A 37 11.15 15.24 18.64
CA ALA A 37 12.43 15.49 19.30
C ALA A 37 12.29 15.51 20.83
N ILE A 38 11.25 16.11 21.38
CA ILE A 38 10.95 16.08 22.81
C ILE A 38 10.79 14.64 23.29
N LEU A 39 10.02 13.82 22.58
CA LEU A 39 9.84 12.40 22.91
C LEU A 39 11.18 11.65 22.87
N ARG A 40 11.96 11.80 21.81
CA ARG A 40 13.24 11.11 21.63
C ARG A 40 14.31 11.58 22.62
N LYS A 41 14.48 12.89 22.77
CA LYS A 41 15.62 13.47 23.53
C LYS A 41 15.30 13.62 25.00
N ARG A 42 14.16 14.23 25.36
CA ARG A 42 13.78 14.51 26.75
C ARG A 42 13.26 13.27 27.47
N TYR A 43 12.31 12.55 26.83
CA TYR A 43 11.66 11.39 27.44
C TYR A 43 12.34 10.05 27.10
N LYS A 44 13.39 10.05 26.27
CA LYS A 44 14.14 8.86 25.84
C LYS A 44 13.26 7.78 25.24
N PHE A 45 12.12 8.19 24.63
CA PHE A 45 11.18 7.28 24.02
C PHE A 45 11.82 6.51 22.86
N ARG A 46 11.83 5.17 22.92
CA ARG A 46 12.42 4.26 21.92
C ARG A 46 11.39 3.58 21.04
N GLY A 47 10.10 3.78 21.34
CA GLY A 47 9.00 3.16 20.60
C GLY A 47 8.80 3.76 19.20
N TYR A 48 7.78 3.26 18.52
CA TYR A 48 7.45 3.65 17.15
C TYR A 48 6.91 5.08 17.06
N ILE A 49 7.49 5.89 16.18
CA ILE A 49 6.97 7.21 15.79
C ILE A 49 6.83 7.24 14.27
N HIS A 50 5.64 7.55 13.80
CA HIS A 50 5.35 7.84 12.41
C HIS A 50 5.08 9.34 12.24
N LEU A 51 5.82 10.00 11.35
CA LEU A 51 5.63 11.41 11.03
C LEU A 51 5.01 11.55 9.64
N LYS A 52 3.91 12.30 9.53
CA LYS A 52 3.37 12.68 8.24
C LYS A 52 4.07 13.95 7.75
N ILE A 53 4.76 13.84 6.62
CA ILE A 53 5.42 14.96 5.95
C ILE A 53 4.35 15.82 5.28
N ILE A 54 4.46 17.13 5.48
CA ILE A 54 3.55 18.11 4.84
C ILE A 54 4.09 18.42 3.44
N PRO A 55 3.28 18.28 2.37
CA PRO A 55 3.70 18.63 1.02
C PRO A 55 4.17 20.08 0.91
N GLY A 56 5.33 20.30 0.25
CA GLY A 56 5.97 21.61 0.14
C GLY A 56 6.90 21.97 1.29
N SER A 57 7.21 21.01 2.18
CA SER A 57 8.25 21.19 3.20
C SER A 57 9.65 21.16 2.58
N SER A 58 10.58 21.90 3.19
CA SER A 58 11.98 21.92 2.78
C SER A 58 12.67 20.56 2.99
N ASP A 59 13.72 20.30 2.22
CA ASP A 59 14.55 19.10 2.35
C ASP A 59 15.11 18.95 3.78
N ALA A 60 15.48 20.05 4.43
CA ALA A 60 15.96 20.07 5.81
C ALA A 60 14.88 19.59 6.80
N ALA A 61 13.63 20.01 6.63
CA ALA A 61 12.52 19.59 7.48
C ALA A 61 12.21 18.09 7.28
N VAL A 62 12.26 17.61 6.02
CA VAL A 62 12.12 16.19 5.69
C VAL A 62 13.23 15.36 6.33
N GLU A 63 14.48 15.77 6.17
CA GLU A 63 15.63 15.04 6.75
C GLU A 63 15.59 15.02 8.27
N GLN A 64 15.18 16.13 8.91
CA GLN A 64 14.98 16.17 10.37
C GLN A 64 13.92 15.15 10.80
N SER A 65 12.81 15.02 10.05
CA SER A 65 11.78 14.01 10.33
C SER A 65 12.34 12.59 10.26
N LEU A 66 13.15 12.29 9.24
CA LEU A 66 13.79 10.98 9.09
C LEU A 66 14.71 10.66 10.25
N SER A 67 15.39 11.65 10.83
CA SER A 67 16.26 11.46 11.99
C SER A 67 15.54 11.10 13.29
N LEU A 68 14.23 11.36 13.36
CA LEU A 68 13.40 11.20 14.57
C LEU A 68 12.41 10.05 14.47
N ALA A 69 11.99 9.72 13.25
CA ALA A 69 10.89 8.80 12.98
C ALA A 69 11.37 7.34 12.86
N SER A 70 10.46 6.42 13.13
CA SER A 70 10.56 5.00 12.72
C SER A 70 9.97 4.78 11.32
N ALA A 71 9.05 5.65 10.94
CA ALA A 71 8.48 5.71 9.61
C ALA A 71 8.03 7.14 9.27
N VAL A 72 8.01 7.46 7.99
CA VAL A 72 7.42 8.70 7.48
C VAL A 72 6.40 8.39 6.40
N SER A 73 5.47 9.31 6.16
CA SER A 73 4.57 9.24 5.01
C SER A 73 4.42 10.61 4.36
N LEU A 74 4.41 10.61 3.05
CA LEU A 74 3.97 11.74 2.22
C LEU A 74 2.96 11.19 1.21
N ASN A 75 1.75 11.69 1.25
CA ASN A 75 0.71 11.20 0.35
C ASN A 75 0.99 11.68 -1.08
N ILE A 76 0.91 10.74 -2.03
CA ILE A 76 1.00 11.05 -3.47
C ILE A 76 -0.32 11.61 -4.00
N GLU A 77 -1.41 11.31 -3.34
CA GLU A 77 -2.81 11.68 -3.57
C GLU A 77 -3.38 11.14 -4.90
N THR A 78 -2.73 11.38 -6.03
CA THR A 78 -3.20 11.00 -7.37
C THR A 78 -2.11 10.37 -8.23
N PRO A 79 -2.48 9.59 -9.26
CA PRO A 79 -1.51 8.99 -10.18
C PRO A 79 -1.11 9.96 -11.30
N GLY A 80 -0.52 11.09 -10.95
CA GLY A 80 0.02 12.04 -11.90
C GLY A 80 -0.43 13.48 -11.74
N ALA A 81 0.33 14.38 -12.34
CA ALA A 81 0.12 15.82 -12.23
C ALA A 81 -1.19 16.29 -12.85
N GLU A 82 -1.67 15.63 -13.91
CA GLU A 82 -2.94 15.93 -14.55
C GLU A 82 -4.12 15.74 -13.60
N PHE A 83 -4.16 14.63 -12.88
CA PHE A 83 -5.19 14.36 -11.88
C PHE A 83 -5.03 15.26 -10.66
N PHE A 84 -3.79 15.53 -10.25
CA PHE A 84 -3.53 16.38 -9.09
C PHE A 84 -4.03 17.81 -9.27
N LYS A 85 -3.94 18.36 -10.48
CA LYS A 85 -4.47 19.71 -10.80
C LYS A 85 -5.96 19.85 -10.55
N THR A 86 -6.73 18.76 -10.60
CA THR A 86 -8.16 18.79 -10.28
C THR A 86 -8.40 18.92 -8.78
N LEU A 87 -7.48 18.40 -7.95
CA LEU A 87 -7.61 18.42 -6.49
C LEU A 87 -7.02 19.69 -5.86
N SER A 88 -5.98 20.26 -6.46
CA SER A 88 -5.29 21.41 -5.87
C SER A 88 -4.61 22.28 -6.92
N ASN A 89 -4.92 23.56 -6.86
CA ASN A 89 -4.22 24.61 -7.61
C ASN A 89 -3.16 25.34 -6.76
N LYS A 90 -3.04 25.02 -5.47
CA LYS A 90 -2.12 25.67 -4.53
C LYS A 90 -0.76 25.00 -4.43
N LYS A 91 -0.65 23.76 -4.88
CA LYS A 91 0.56 22.94 -4.78
C LYS A 91 1.01 22.50 -6.16
N ASN A 92 2.33 22.36 -6.33
CA ASN A 92 2.94 21.80 -7.51
C ASN A 92 3.23 20.32 -7.26
N TYR A 93 2.68 19.44 -8.11
CA TYR A 93 2.79 17.99 -7.92
C TYR A 93 4.24 17.51 -7.94
N GLU A 94 5.04 17.97 -8.90
CA GLU A 94 6.45 17.54 -9.01
C GLU A 94 7.27 18.07 -7.84
N ARG A 95 7.25 19.39 -7.61
CA ARG A 95 8.07 20.03 -6.58
C ARG A 95 7.67 19.64 -5.16
N ASP A 96 6.34 19.62 -4.87
CA ASP A 96 5.86 19.53 -3.49
C ASP A 96 5.58 18.08 -3.04
N ILE A 97 5.51 17.13 -4.00
CA ILE A 97 5.19 15.72 -3.72
C ILE A 97 6.25 14.77 -4.29
N ILE A 98 6.51 14.81 -5.61
CA ILE A 98 7.39 13.81 -6.24
C ILE A 98 8.84 13.98 -5.82
N GLU A 99 9.39 15.21 -5.87
CA GLU A 99 10.77 15.44 -5.44
C GLU A 99 11.02 15.09 -3.97
N PRO A 100 10.15 15.44 -2.99
CA PRO A 100 10.29 14.97 -1.63
C PRO A 100 10.16 13.44 -1.48
N LEU A 101 9.29 12.77 -2.25
CA LEU A 101 9.22 11.29 -2.25
C LEU A 101 10.53 10.66 -2.76
N LYS A 102 11.13 11.23 -3.83
CA LYS A 102 12.46 10.82 -4.34
C LYS A 102 13.56 11.05 -3.30
N LEU A 103 13.53 12.19 -2.60
CA LEU A 103 14.47 12.50 -1.52
C LEU A 103 14.36 11.48 -0.38
N ILE A 104 13.14 11.22 0.11
CA ILE A 104 12.88 10.23 1.16
C ILE A 104 13.40 8.86 0.72
N SER A 105 13.05 8.41 -0.49
CA SER A 105 13.52 7.14 -1.05
C SER A 105 15.05 7.05 -1.01
N ARG A 106 15.76 8.05 -1.56
CA ARG A 106 17.23 8.08 -1.59
C ARG A 106 17.85 8.04 -0.20
N LEU A 107 17.27 8.77 0.76
CA LEU A 107 17.79 8.86 2.13
C LEU A 107 17.49 7.62 2.98
N THR A 108 16.51 6.80 2.59
CA THR A 108 16.09 5.57 3.30
C THR A 108 16.49 4.29 2.60
N ASP A 109 17.10 4.37 1.42
CA ASP A 109 17.55 3.21 0.65
C ASP A 109 18.66 2.44 1.39
N ARG A 110 18.94 1.24 0.93
CA ARG A 110 19.96 0.34 1.50
C ARG A 110 21.32 1.02 1.52
N GLY A 111 21.95 1.07 2.68
CA GLY A 111 23.24 1.75 2.90
C GLY A 111 23.13 3.27 3.08
N ALA A 112 21.94 3.87 2.95
CA ALA A 112 21.75 5.29 3.17
C ALA A 112 21.67 5.65 4.66
N LYS A 113 21.80 6.96 4.96
CA LYS A 113 21.85 7.51 6.33
C LYS A 113 20.68 7.08 7.22
N TYR A 114 19.50 6.88 6.62
CA TYR A 114 18.26 6.54 7.34
C TYR A 114 17.65 5.22 6.83
N GLU A 115 18.47 4.24 6.44
CA GLU A 115 18.04 2.93 5.89
C GLU A 115 16.96 2.22 6.72
N GLY A 116 16.96 2.40 8.03
CA GLY A 116 15.95 1.75 8.90
C GLY A 116 14.58 2.41 8.91
N VAL A 117 14.44 3.61 8.33
CA VAL A 117 13.18 4.37 8.35
C VAL A 117 12.30 3.94 7.19
N LYS A 118 11.08 3.48 7.52
CA LYS A 118 10.10 3.08 6.50
C LYS A 118 9.41 4.31 5.92
N HIS A 119 9.16 4.29 4.61
CA HIS A 119 8.34 5.34 4.01
C HIS A 119 7.10 4.76 3.32
N THR A 120 6.00 5.48 3.45
CA THR A 120 4.70 5.08 2.92
C THR A 120 4.05 6.25 2.19
N THR A 121 3.09 5.93 1.33
CA THR A 121 2.29 6.93 0.62
C THR A 121 0.84 6.48 0.52
N GLN A 122 -0.05 7.38 0.09
CA GLN A 122 -1.48 7.08 -0.03
C GLN A 122 -2.06 7.79 -1.26
N PHE A 123 -2.95 7.07 -1.96
CA PHE A 123 -3.84 7.62 -2.98
C PHE A 123 -5.21 7.94 -2.41
N ILE A 124 -5.84 8.99 -2.92
CA ILE A 124 -7.28 9.24 -2.78
C ILE A 124 -7.93 8.64 -4.03
N VAL A 125 -8.69 7.58 -3.87
CA VAL A 125 -9.25 6.80 -4.97
C VAL A 125 -10.60 7.37 -5.41
N GLY A 126 -10.71 7.73 -6.69
CA GLY A 126 -11.96 8.22 -7.29
C GLY A 126 -12.19 9.72 -7.14
N ALA A 127 -11.23 10.50 -6.64
CA ALA A 127 -11.39 11.94 -6.46
C ALA A 127 -11.23 12.73 -7.76
N ALA A 128 -10.29 12.31 -8.64
CA ALA A 128 -9.81 13.09 -9.78
C ALA A 128 -10.22 12.51 -11.16
N GLY A 129 -11.03 11.46 -11.18
CA GLY A 129 -11.44 10.78 -12.41
C GLY A 129 -10.39 9.81 -12.97
N GLU A 130 -9.42 9.45 -12.16
CA GLU A 130 -8.39 8.46 -12.51
C GLU A 130 -8.97 7.04 -12.56
N THR A 131 -8.39 6.19 -13.43
CA THR A 131 -8.71 4.76 -13.49
C THR A 131 -7.86 3.94 -12.52
N ASP A 132 -8.29 2.71 -12.22
CA ASP A 132 -7.48 1.78 -11.43
C ASP A 132 -6.16 1.45 -12.12
N LYS A 133 -6.14 1.41 -13.44
CA LYS A 133 -4.92 1.21 -14.24
C LYS A 133 -3.89 2.32 -13.99
N ASN A 134 -4.33 3.59 -13.91
CA ASN A 134 -3.45 4.69 -13.57
C ASN A 134 -2.86 4.52 -12.17
N ILE A 135 -3.69 4.21 -11.16
CA ILE A 135 -3.26 4.00 -9.77
C ILE A 135 -2.28 2.83 -9.68
N ILE A 136 -2.56 1.71 -10.34
CA ILE A 136 -1.74 0.50 -10.30
C ILE A 136 -0.40 0.72 -10.99
N HIS A 137 -0.37 1.41 -12.13
CA HIS A 137 0.87 1.80 -12.81
C HIS A 137 1.79 2.61 -11.89
N TYR A 138 1.25 3.64 -11.22
CA TYR A 138 2.02 4.41 -10.25
C TYR A 138 2.41 3.60 -9.01
N THR A 139 1.54 2.69 -8.55
CA THR A 139 1.85 1.81 -7.42
C THR A 139 3.03 0.89 -7.74
N ALA A 140 3.07 0.29 -8.92
CA ALA A 140 4.19 -0.53 -9.38
C ALA A 140 5.49 0.30 -9.43
N ALA A 141 5.44 1.50 -10.02
CA ALA A 141 6.59 2.42 -10.07
C ALA A 141 7.09 2.86 -8.69
N LEU A 142 6.18 3.10 -7.74
CA LEU A 142 6.53 3.44 -6.36
C LEU A 142 7.29 2.31 -5.66
N TYR A 143 6.88 1.05 -5.86
CA TYR A 143 7.59 -0.11 -5.32
C TYR A 143 8.92 -0.36 -6.01
N ASP A 144 8.94 -0.29 -7.34
CA ASP A 144 10.13 -0.61 -8.12
C ASP A 144 11.20 0.50 -8.02
N ARG A 145 10.83 1.75 -8.28
CA ARG A 145 11.78 2.86 -8.41
C ARG A 145 12.07 3.56 -7.08
N LEU A 146 11.04 3.76 -6.25
CA LEU A 146 11.19 4.49 -4.98
C LEU A 146 11.32 3.57 -3.76
N LYS A 147 11.25 2.26 -3.95
CA LYS A 147 11.35 1.25 -2.86
C LYS A 147 10.40 1.55 -1.69
N THR A 148 9.23 2.12 -2.00
CA THR A 148 8.20 2.47 -1.02
C THR A 148 7.83 1.25 -0.19
N HIS A 149 7.79 1.40 1.14
CA HIS A 149 7.48 0.28 2.01
C HIS A 149 6.03 -0.19 1.88
N ARG A 150 5.09 0.76 1.73
CA ARG A 150 3.66 0.46 1.53
C ARG A 150 2.94 1.63 0.87
N VAL A 151 2.04 1.29 -0.04
CA VAL A 151 1.05 2.19 -0.63
C VAL A 151 -0.30 1.93 0.03
N TYR A 152 -1.00 3.00 0.39
CA TYR A 152 -2.36 2.97 0.94
C TYR A 152 -3.34 3.54 -0.08
N PHE A 153 -4.56 3.06 0.00
CA PHE A 153 -5.68 3.53 -0.81
C PHE A 153 -6.79 3.99 0.12
N SER A 154 -7.37 5.14 -0.17
CA SER A 154 -8.49 5.68 0.59
C SER A 154 -9.53 6.20 -0.39
N SER A 155 -10.69 5.61 -0.38
CA SER A 155 -11.79 6.02 -1.23
C SER A 155 -12.23 7.45 -0.91
N TYR A 156 -12.46 8.24 -1.95
CA TYR A 156 -12.97 9.59 -1.82
C TYR A 156 -14.36 9.59 -1.16
N GLN A 157 -14.54 10.46 -0.18
CA GLN A 157 -15.81 10.62 0.52
C GLN A 157 -16.54 11.82 -0.06
N LYS A 158 -17.68 11.60 -0.71
CA LYS A 158 -18.52 12.65 -1.30
C LYS A 158 -19.11 13.58 -0.25
N GLY A 159 -19.43 14.78 -0.67
CA GLY A 159 -20.07 15.81 0.18
C GLY A 159 -19.10 16.62 1.03
N LEU A 160 -17.80 16.40 0.91
CA LEU A 160 -16.75 17.10 1.67
C LEU A 160 -15.90 18.04 0.80
N GLY A 161 -15.99 17.91 -0.51
CA GLY A 161 -15.16 18.62 -1.47
C GLY A 161 -15.88 19.68 -2.28
N ASP A 162 -15.13 20.28 -3.21
CA ASP A 162 -15.67 21.21 -4.19
C ASP A 162 -16.60 20.46 -5.17
N PRO A 163 -17.84 20.91 -5.42
CA PRO A 163 -18.76 20.30 -6.37
C PRO A 163 -18.23 20.16 -7.80
N SER A 164 -17.16 20.87 -8.14
CA SER A 164 -16.48 20.74 -9.45
C SER A 164 -15.61 19.51 -9.57
N LEU A 165 -15.24 18.85 -8.47
CA LEU A 165 -14.42 17.66 -8.48
C LEU A 165 -15.10 16.49 -9.20
N PRO A 166 -14.37 15.71 -10.04
CA PRO A 166 -14.91 14.51 -10.67
C PRO A 166 -15.53 13.54 -9.66
N GLY A 167 -14.90 13.33 -8.52
CA GLY A 167 -15.41 12.45 -7.46
C GLY A 167 -16.72 12.90 -6.84
N GLU A 168 -17.01 14.22 -6.77
CA GLU A 168 -18.30 14.73 -6.32
C GLU A 168 -19.41 14.51 -7.37
N ARG A 169 -19.05 14.61 -8.66
CA ARG A 169 -19.99 14.48 -9.79
C ARG A 169 -20.27 13.03 -10.17
N ASP A 170 -19.41 12.11 -9.82
CA ASP A 170 -19.61 10.69 -10.15
C ASP A 170 -20.79 10.12 -9.37
N ILE A 171 -21.92 10.02 -10.03
CA ILE A 171 -23.16 9.41 -9.48
C ILE A 171 -23.25 7.91 -9.79
N SER A 172 -22.29 7.35 -10.55
CA SER A 172 -22.36 5.99 -11.05
C SER A 172 -21.97 4.94 -10.00
N ALA A 173 -21.09 5.31 -9.05
CA ALA A 173 -20.61 4.37 -8.04
C ALA A 173 -21.40 4.49 -6.72
N SER A 174 -21.97 3.38 -6.28
CA SER A 174 -22.53 3.27 -4.92
C SER A 174 -21.43 3.25 -3.86
N PRO A 175 -21.74 3.55 -2.58
CA PRO A 175 -20.78 3.41 -1.48
C PRO A 175 -20.17 2.00 -1.39
N ASP A 176 -20.97 0.95 -1.64
CA ASP A 176 -20.52 -0.43 -1.63
C ASP A 176 -19.51 -0.70 -2.76
N GLU A 177 -19.77 -0.23 -3.96
CA GLU A 177 -18.85 -0.36 -5.11
C GLU A 177 -17.54 0.39 -4.86
N THR A 178 -17.61 1.57 -4.27
CA THR A 178 -16.43 2.35 -3.89
C THR A 178 -15.57 1.61 -2.86
N PHE A 179 -16.19 0.98 -1.87
CA PHE A 179 -15.49 0.14 -0.90
C PHE A 179 -14.89 -1.11 -1.54
N VAL A 180 -15.63 -1.77 -2.44
CA VAL A 180 -15.11 -2.93 -3.19
C VAL A 180 -13.91 -2.52 -4.06
N ARG A 181 -13.96 -1.36 -4.74
CA ARG A 181 -12.86 -0.82 -5.55
C ARG A 181 -11.59 -0.63 -4.70
N GLU A 182 -11.71 0.02 -3.55
CA GLU A 182 -10.59 0.17 -2.60
C GLU A 182 -10.03 -1.20 -2.19
N HIS A 183 -10.90 -2.14 -1.84
CA HIS A 183 -10.49 -3.50 -1.48
C HIS A 183 -9.76 -4.21 -2.62
N ARG A 184 -10.18 -4.05 -3.88
CA ARG A 184 -9.50 -4.60 -5.05
C ARG A 184 -8.08 -4.03 -5.22
N LEU A 185 -7.91 -2.73 -5.01
CA LEU A 185 -6.59 -2.10 -5.04
C LEU A 185 -5.67 -2.65 -3.93
N TYR A 186 -6.19 -2.87 -2.72
CA TYR A 186 -5.43 -3.57 -1.67
C TYR A 186 -5.09 -5.01 -2.03
N GLN A 187 -5.96 -5.73 -2.74
CA GLN A 187 -5.61 -7.07 -3.23
C GLN A 187 -4.45 -7.01 -4.22
N ILE A 188 -4.44 -6.06 -5.17
CA ILE A 188 -3.30 -5.84 -6.08
C ILE A 188 -2.01 -5.50 -5.31
N ASP A 189 -2.09 -4.61 -4.34
CA ASP A 189 -0.95 -4.31 -3.46
C ASP A 189 -0.35 -5.58 -2.83
N PHE A 190 -1.20 -6.48 -2.35
CA PHE A 190 -0.77 -7.77 -1.82
C PHE A 190 -0.16 -8.68 -2.90
N LEU A 191 -0.74 -8.72 -4.11
CA LEU A 191 -0.22 -9.50 -5.22
C LEU A 191 1.20 -9.05 -5.59
N PHE A 192 1.46 -7.76 -5.66
CA PHE A 192 2.79 -7.21 -5.93
C PHE A 192 3.78 -7.56 -4.80
N ARG A 193 3.46 -7.24 -3.58
CA ARG A 193 4.41 -7.35 -2.46
C ARG A 193 4.65 -8.77 -1.95
N LYS A 194 3.71 -9.69 -2.13
CA LYS A 194 3.73 -11.01 -1.48
C LYS A 194 3.61 -12.19 -2.41
N TYR A 195 3.12 -12.01 -3.63
CA TYR A 195 2.81 -13.11 -4.54
C TYR A 195 3.67 -13.09 -5.82
N GLY A 196 4.49 -12.06 -6.01
CA GLY A 196 5.34 -11.92 -7.19
C GLY A 196 4.57 -11.67 -8.49
N PHE A 197 3.41 -11.02 -8.37
CA PHE A 197 2.71 -10.46 -9.51
C PHE A 197 3.36 -9.14 -9.92
N GLU A 198 3.30 -8.85 -11.21
CA GLU A 198 3.77 -7.60 -11.81
C GLU A 198 2.61 -6.88 -12.47
N GLU A 199 2.82 -5.64 -12.89
CA GLU A 199 1.77 -4.81 -13.50
C GLU A 199 1.09 -5.49 -14.71
N GLN A 200 1.88 -6.16 -15.55
CA GLN A 200 1.40 -6.88 -16.73
C GLN A 200 0.50 -8.07 -16.42
N ASP A 201 0.53 -8.58 -15.19
CA ASP A 201 -0.34 -9.67 -14.75
C ASP A 201 -1.76 -9.19 -14.42
N ILE A 202 -1.98 -7.87 -14.33
CA ILE A 202 -3.25 -7.34 -13.86
C ILE A 202 -4.22 -7.18 -15.03
N ILE A 203 -5.40 -7.77 -14.88
CA ILE A 203 -6.46 -7.73 -15.88
C ILE A 203 -7.42 -6.58 -15.56
N PHE A 204 -7.58 -5.69 -16.51
CA PHE A 204 -8.51 -4.55 -16.43
C PHE A 204 -9.69 -4.74 -17.38
N GLY A 205 -10.81 -4.10 -17.04
CA GLY A 205 -11.91 -3.92 -17.99
C GLY A 205 -11.57 -2.88 -19.07
N GLU A 206 -12.42 -2.75 -20.07
CA GLU A 206 -12.25 -1.78 -21.18
C GLU A 206 -12.16 -0.32 -20.68
N ASN A 207 -12.81 -0.02 -19.57
CA ASN A 207 -12.77 1.29 -18.92
C ASN A 207 -11.49 1.54 -18.08
N GLY A 208 -10.54 0.60 -18.06
CA GLY A 208 -9.30 0.69 -17.28
C GLY A 208 -9.47 0.43 -15.78
N ASN A 209 -10.64 -0.03 -15.33
CA ASN A 209 -10.86 -0.34 -13.93
C ASN A 209 -10.82 -1.84 -13.64
N LEU A 210 -10.59 -2.19 -12.38
CA LEU A 210 -10.64 -3.57 -11.90
C LEU A 210 -12.07 -4.10 -11.87
N SER A 211 -12.22 -5.41 -12.01
CA SER A 211 -13.51 -6.07 -11.83
C SER A 211 -13.97 -5.94 -10.36
N LEU A 212 -15.18 -5.42 -10.15
CA LEU A 212 -15.80 -5.39 -8.83
C LEU A 212 -16.33 -6.78 -8.42
N SER A 213 -16.73 -7.61 -9.37
CA SER A 213 -17.34 -8.92 -9.14
C SER A 213 -16.34 -10.07 -9.00
N ALA A 214 -15.14 -9.94 -9.59
CA ALA A 214 -14.13 -10.99 -9.61
C ALA A 214 -12.88 -10.62 -8.79
N ASP A 215 -12.31 -11.60 -8.09
CA ASP A 215 -11.01 -11.48 -7.43
C ASP A 215 -9.90 -11.38 -8.48
N PRO A 216 -8.91 -10.44 -8.35
CA PRO A 216 -7.89 -10.24 -9.37
C PRO A 216 -7.05 -11.50 -9.66
N LYS A 217 -6.74 -12.29 -8.65
CA LYS A 217 -5.99 -13.53 -8.80
C LYS A 217 -6.79 -14.62 -9.50
N GLU A 218 -8.10 -14.68 -9.24
CA GLU A 218 -9.00 -15.58 -9.97
C GLU A 218 -9.16 -15.16 -11.44
N LEU A 219 -9.26 -13.86 -11.68
CA LEU A 219 -9.36 -13.33 -13.03
C LEU A 219 -8.09 -13.64 -13.83
N TRP A 220 -6.91 -13.49 -13.21
CA TRP A 220 -5.66 -13.90 -13.81
C TRP A 220 -5.68 -15.39 -14.17
N ALA A 221 -6.07 -16.27 -13.23
CA ALA A 221 -6.10 -17.71 -13.46
C ALA A 221 -7.07 -18.12 -14.58
N LYS A 222 -8.21 -17.45 -14.72
CA LYS A 222 -9.16 -17.69 -15.81
C LYS A 222 -8.61 -17.29 -17.17
N ASN A 223 -7.73 -16.29 -17.23
CA ASN A 223 -7.08 -15.83 -18.46
C ASN A 223 -5.81 -16.60 -18.81
N HIS A 224 -5.35 -17.48 -17.91
CA HIS A 224 -4.16 -18.32 -18.11
C HIS A 224 -4.47 -19.79 -17.82
N PRO A 225 -5.44 -20.40 -18.51
CA PRO A 225 -5.81 -21.79 -18.28
C PRO A 225 -4.65 -22.77 -18.55
N GLU A 226 -3.73 -22.41 -19.45
CA GLU A 226 -2.53 -23.16 -19.80
C GLU A 226 -1.54 -23.32 -18.60
N PHE A 227 -1.63 -22.42 -17.63
CA PHE A 227 -0.80 -22.47 -16.43
C PHE A 227 -1.22 -23.59 -15.47
N PHE A 228 -2.42 -24.11 -15.59
CA PHE A 228 -3.02 -25.04 -14.66
C PHE A 228 -3.26 -26.42 -15.30
N PRO A 229 -3.30 -27.52 -14.51
CA PRO A 229 -3.14 -27.60 -13.07
C PRO A 229 -1.68 -27.53 -12.61
N VAL A 230 -1.43 -26.85 -11.49
CA VAL A 230 -0.11 -26.73 -10.87
C VAL A 230 0.20 -27.95 -10.01
N GLY A 231 1.38 -28.58 -10.21
CA GLY A 231 1.80 -29.75 -9.43
C GLY A 231 2.25 -29.39 -8.02
N VAL A 232 1.52 -29.82 -6.99
CA VAL A 232 1.79 -29.50 -5.59
C VAL A 232 3.19 -29.92 -5.15
N ASN A 233 3.63 -31.08 -5.61
CA ASN A 233 4.89 -31.70 -5.20
C ASN A 233 6.12 -31.18 -5.98
N SER A 234 5.92 -30.55 -7.15
CA SER A 234 7.01 -30.15 -8.05
C SER A 234 7.11 -28.63 -8.27
N ALA A 235 6.00 -27.91 -8.21
CA ALA A 235 5.94 -26.52 -8.56
C ALA A 235 6.81 -25.63 -7.66
N SER A 236 7.32 -24.55 -8.22
CA SER A 236 8.03 -23.51 -7.50
C SER A 236 7.10 -22.77 -6.52
N LYS A 237 7.69 -22.03 -5.59
CA LYS A 237 6.93 -21.14 -4.71
C LYS A 237 6.10 -20.13 -5.52
N TYR A 238 6.68 -19.61 -6.59
CA TYR A 238 6.04 -18.63 -7.47
C TYR A 238 4.78 -19.20 -8.14
N GLU A 239 4.88 -20.41 -8.72
CA GLU A 239 3.75 -21.08 -9.36
C GLU A 239 2.62 -21.37 -8.35
N LEU A 240 2.97 -21.88 -7.15
CA LEU A 240 1.99 -22.12 -6.09
C LEU A 240 1.29 -20.83 -5.64
N LEU A 241 2.00 -19.70 -5.58
CA LEU A 241 1.42 -18.40 -5.23
C LEU A 241 0.44 -17.88 -6.30
N ARG A 242 0.52 -18.36 -7.56
CA ARG A 242 -0.44 -18.04 -8.63
C ARG A 242 -1.78 -18.76 -8.46
N VAL A 243 -1.83 -19.86 -7.71
CA VAL A 243 -3.04 -20.67 -7.52
C VAL A 243 -4.10 -19.91 -6.71
N PRO A 244 -5.32 -19.66 -7.22
CA PRO A 244 -6.42 -19.07 -6.46
C PRO A 244 -6.71 -19.89 -5.18
N GLY A 245 -6.91 -19.20 -4.07
CA GLY A 245 -7.14 -19.85 -2.76
C GLY A 245 -5.87 -20.19 -1.97
N LEU A 246 -4.67 -20.21 -2.61
CA LEU A 246 -3.41 -20.38 -1.89
C LEU A 246 -2.80 -19.01 -1.51
N GLY A 247 -2.51 -18.83 -0.22
CA GLY A 247 -1.77 -17.68 0.29
C GLY A 247 -0.34 -18.06 0.71
N PRO A 248 0.53 -17.08 1.02
CA PRO A 248 1.92 -17.31 1.39
C PRO A 248 2.09 -18.31 2.55
N ILE A 249 1.19 -18.30 3.53
CA ILE A 249 1.23 -19.22 4.68
C ILE A 249 1.02 -20.65 4.21
N THR A 250 -0.01 -20.90 3.39
CA THR A 250 -0.32 -22.24 2.86
C THR A 250 0.78 -22.71 1.92
N VAL A 251 1.27 -21.83 1.04
CA VAL A 251 2.38 -22.16 0.14
C VAL A 251 3.65 -22.53 0.92
N ASN A 252 4.03 -21.76 1.93
CA ASN A 252 5.19 -22.12 2.78
C ASN A 252 4.99 -23.47 3.50
N ARG A 253 3.75 -23.80 3.91
CA ARG A 253 3.41 -25.11 4.49
C ARG A 253 3.60 -26.21 3.45
N ILE A 254 3.08 -26.07 2.24
CA ILE A 254 3.28 -27.02 1.12
C ILE A 254 4.77 -27.27 0.90
N LEU A 255 5.56 -26.20 0.77
CA LEU A 255 7.00 -26.27 0.54
C LEU A 255 7.77 -26.99 1.67
N LYS A 256 7.29 -26.92 2.90
CA LYS A 256 7.85 -27.66 4.03
C LYS A 256 7.42 -29.13 3.98
N MET A 257 6.12 -29.41 3.89
CA MET A 257 5.58 -30.77 3.94
C MET A 257 6.12 -31.68 2.84
N ARG A 258 6.23 -31.18 1.60
CA ARG A 258 6.72 -31.99 0.47
C ARG A 258 8.19 -32.41 0.58
N LYS A 259 8.97 -31.81 1.51
CA LYS A 259 10.34 -32.28 1.82
C LYS A 259 10.34 -33.52 2.73
N GLU A 260 9.26 -33.68 3.51
CA GLU A 260 9.12 -34.76 4.47
C GLU A 260 8.39 -35.98 3.85
N SER A 261 7.34 -35.69 3.06
CA SER A 261 6.55 -36.73 2.40
C SER A 261 5.81 -36.17 1.18
N ARG A 262 5.43 -37.06 0.26
CA ARG A 262 4.59 -36.69 -0.88
C ARG A 262 3.22 -36.28 -0.40
N ILE A 263 2.75 -35.15 -0.88
CA ILE A 263 1.38 -34.63 -0.65
C ILE A 263 0.45 -35.33 -1.64
N SER A 264 -0.50 -36.10 -1.17
CA SER A 264 -1.40 -36.93 -1.98
C SER A 264 -2.80 -36.35 -2.17
N SER A 265 -3.20 -35.38 -1.33
CA SER A 265 -4.53 -34.79 -1.42
C SER A 265 -4.58 -33.39 -0.78
N ILE A 266 -5.69 -32.67 -1.04
CA ILE A 266 -5.90 -31.32 -0.52
C ILE A 266 -6.10 -31.32 1.01
N GLU A 267 -6.66 -32.37 1.57
CA GLU A 267 -6.94 -32.51 3.01
C GLU A 267 -5.64 -32.52 3.83
N THR A 268 -4.55 -33.00 3.25
CA THR A 268 -3.24 -33.00 3.93
C THR A 268 -2.70 -31.58 4.16
N LEU A 269 -3.20 -30.59 3.43
CA LEU A 269 -2.78 -29.18 3.57
C LEU A 269 -3.38 -28.48 4.80
N GLY A 270 -4.28 -29.13 5.54
CA GLY A 270 -4.87 -28.64 6.77
C GLY A 270 -6.39 -28.63 6.76
N LYS A 271 -6.99 -27.89 7.72
CA LYS A 271 -8.44 -27.81 7.84
C LYS A 271 -9.04 -27.35 6.51
N PHE A 272 -9.98 -28.12 5.98
CA PHE A 272 -10.65 -27.83 4.70
C PHE A 272 -11.47 -26.55 4.82
N THR A 273 -11.21 -25.59 3.96
CA THR A 273 -11.85 -24.28 3.91
C THR A 273 -12.33 -23.99 2.48
N LYS A 274 -13.26 -23.06 2.31
CA LYS A 274 -13.66 -22.57 0.97
C LYS A 274 -12.48 -22.15 0.09
N LEU A 275 -11.39 -21.65 0.70
CA LEU A 275 -10.17 -21.27 -0.04
C LEU A 275 -9.42 -22.50 -0.54
N LEU A 276 -9.27 -23.55 0.28
CA LEU A 276 -8.64 -24.79 -0.15
C LEU A 276 -9.50 -25.55 -1.18
N GLU A 277 -10.81 -25.56 -1.02
CA GLU A 277 -11.75 -26.08 -2.03
C GLU A 277 -11.58 -25.40 -3.38
N LYS A 278 -11.47 -24.06 -3.38
CA LYS A 278 -11.15 -23.28 -4.57
C LYS A 278 -9.80 -23.69 -5.17
N ALA A 279 -8.76 -23.80 -4.34
CA ALA A 279 -7.43 -24.15 -4.78
C ALA A 279 -7.35 -25.54 -5.40
N ALA A 280 -8.12 -26.51 -4.90
CA ALA A 280 -8.15 -27.90 -5.41
C ALA A 280 -8.41 -27.98 -6.93
N LYS A 281 -9.19 -27.06 -7.47
CA LYS A 281 -9.54 -27.01 -8.92
C LYS A 281 -8.34 -26.67 -9.81
N TYR A 282 -7.29 -26.11 -9.24
CA TYR A 282 -6.11 -25.63 -9.94
C TYR A 282 -4.86 -26.43 -9.61
N LEU A 283 -4.98 -27.48 -8.80
CA LEU A 283 -3.84 -28.28 -8.31
C LEU A 283 -3.87 -29.72 -8.84
N ARG A 284 -2.66 -30.28 -8.99
CA ARG A 284 -2.43 -31.71 -9.24
C ARG A 284 -1.52 -32.25 -8.14
N PHE A 285 -1.93 -33.36 -7.53
CA PHE A 285 -1.23 -34.06 -6.45
C PHE A 285 -0.31 -35.18 -6.91
#